data_7ebde53eea11aa094dfb9d49691323f1
#
_entry.id   7ebde53eea11aa094dfb9d49691323f1
#
_cell.length_a   1.000
_cell.length_b   1.000
_cell.length_c   1.000
_cell.angle_alpha   90.00
_cell.angle_beta   90.00
_cell.angle_gamma   90.00
#
_symmetry.space_group_name_H-M   'P 1'
#
loop_
_entity.id
_entity.type
_entity.pdbx_description
1 polymer ?
#
loop_
_entity_poly.entity_id
_entity_poly.type
_entity_poly.pdbx_seq_one_letter_code
_entity_poly.pdbx_strand_id
1 'polypeptide(L)'
;MKPRVAVVNSKSFGRFTDAVSRLESRCIVDQIEVPKNVSEKELAEKLVGYHFIVASVTPRYDEEFFKSNADVVMIVRHGIGLDNIDLKAAEKHGVKVVAVPGYREREAVAEHAVALMLSALRRVVEANDSVRKGGWHERAKFVSRNLSSLTVGVVGFGNIGSRVAEILRKGFGSRVIAYDPYVREEKMRALGVVPVGSIVELMAESDIVTLHASLSPETYRIINREALMSARRGIILVNTARGELLDQDALAEALDKGVVSAVALDVVEKEPIGLDYPLLKYGNVVITPHIAAYTREALTAMDETIVEAIFNYLDKKPIEGIVVDPRESRNLVL
;
A
#
# COMPACT_ATOMS: atom_id res chain seq x y z
N MET A 1 22.58 19.58 -22.65
CA MET A 1 21.13 19.39 -22.85
C MET A 1 20.49 19.19 -21.48
N LYS A 2 19.20 19.60 -21.23
CA LYS A 2 18.56 19.30 -19.94
C LYS A 2 18.16 17.82 -19.89
N PRO A 3 18.33 17.12 -18.75
CA PRO A 3 17.82 15.74 -18.60
C PRO A 3 16.30 15.69 -18.69
N ARG A 4 15.76 14.56 -19.13
CA ARG A 4 14.32 14.34 -19.30
C ARG A 4 13.76 13.45 -18.19
N VAL A 5 12.60 13.85 -17.66
CA VAL A 5 11.85 13.14 -16.62
C VAL A 5 10.50 12.70 -17.21
N ALA A 6 10.20 11.41 -17.18
CA ALA A 6 8.85 10.92 -17.48
C ALA A 6 8.09 10.67 -16.18
N VAL A 7 6.94 11.32 -16.02
CA VAL A 7 6.00 11.05 -14.93
C VAL A 7 4.94 10.07 -15.46
N VAL A 8 5.06 8.80 -15.09
CA VAL A 8 4.28 7.71 -15.68
C VAL A 8 3.12 7.32 -14.78
N ASN A 9 1.90 7.49 -15.26
CA ASN A 9 0.64 7.15 -14.59
C ASN A 9 0.46 7.77 -13.18
N SER A 10 1.22 8.80 -12.83
CA SER A 10 1.15 9.44 -11.52
C SER A 10 0.36 10.75 -11.58
N LYS A 11 -0.99 10.64 -11.63
CA LYS A 11 -1.91 11.79 -11.76
C LYS A 11 -1.91 12.73 -10.54
N SER A 12 -1.45 12.26 -9.39
CA SER A 12 -1.36 13.06 -8.16
C SER A 12 -0.03 13.82 -8.03
N PHE A 13 1.01 13.44 -8.78
CA PHE A 13 2.32 14.09 -8.72
C PHE A 13 2.21 15.55 -9.15
N GLY A 14 2.69 16.46 -8.30
CA GLY A 14 2.66 17.91 -8.53
C GLY A 14 1.28 18.56 -8.50
N ARG A 15 0.21 17.81 -8.16
CA ARG A 15 -1.16 18.34 -8.14
C ARG A 15 -1.41 19.28 -6.96
N PHE A 16 -0.72 19.07 -5.85
CA PHE A 16 -0.89 19.82 -4.60
C PHE A 16 0.37 20.55 -4.17
N THR A 17 1.42 20.50 -4.99
CA THR A 17 2.75 21.07 -4.76
C THR A 17 3.27 21.76 -6.01
N ASP A 18 4.41 22.44 -5.89
CA ASP A 18 5.17 23.00 -6.99
C ASP A 18 6.21 22.04 -7.60
N ALA A 19 6.10 20.73 -7.30
CA ALA A 19 7.09 19.73 -7.66
C ALA A 19 7.42 19.69 -9.17
N VAL A 20 6.39 19.80 -10.04
CA VAL A 20 6.60 19.83 -11.49
C VAL A 20 7.42 21.06 -11.89
N SER A 21 7.03 22.27 -11.49
CA SER A 21 7.75 23.50 -11.84
C SER A 21 9.18 23.53 -11.26
N ARG A 22 9.38 22.94 -10.08
CA ARG A 22 10.73 22.76 -9.51
C ARG A 22 11.58 21.83 -10.39
N LEU A 23 11.05 20.69 -10.82
CA LEU A 23 11.77 19.81 -11.74
C LEU A 23 12.06 20.51 -13.07
N GLU A 24 11.12 21.27 -13.64
CA GLU A 24 11.26 21.99 -14.90
C GLU A 24 12.36 23.07 -14.84
N SER A 25 12.71 23.56 -13.65
CA SER A 25 13.85 24.47 -13.50
C SER A 25 15.17 23.85 -14.00
N ARG A 26 15.32 22.51 -13.88
CA ARG A 26 16.56 21.77 -14.20
C ARG A 26 16.38 20.68 -15.26
N CYS A 27 15.16 20.20 -15.49
CA CYS A 27 14.82 19.07 -16.35
C CYS A 27 13.78 19.47 -17.40
N ILE A 28 13.53 18.59 -18.37
CA ILE A 28 12.31 18.59 -19.20
C ILE A 28 11.40 17.54 -18.59
N VAL A 29 10.15 17.90 -18.26
CA VAL A 29 9.19 17.03 -17.56
C VAL A 29 8.02 16.73 -18.47
N ASP A 30 7.76 15.45 -18.72
CA ASP A 30 6.63 15.01 -19.53
C ASP A 30 5.71 14.08 -18.71
N GLN A 31 4.39 14.35 -18.77
CA GLN A 31 3.37 13.46 -18.21
C GLN A 31 3.03 12.37 -19.23
N ILE A 32 3.22 11.11 -18.87
CA ILE A 32 3.04 9.96 -19.75
C ILE A 32 1.93 9.06 -19.20
N GLU A 33 0.86 8.92 -19.96
CA GLU A 33 -0.18 7.93 -19.66
C GLU A 33 0.00 6.68 -20.53
N VAL A 34 -0.03 5.51 -19.90
CA VAL A 34 0.00 4.22 -20.56
C VAL A 34 -1.05 3.29 -19.97
N PRO A 35 -1.60 2.34 -20.73
CA PRO A 35 -2.46 1.30 -20.20
C PRO A 35 -1.76 0.53 -19.07
N LYS A 36 -2.54 0.06 -18.06
CA LYS A 36 -1.98 -0.75 -16.96
C LYS A 36 -1.24 -2.00 -17.47
N ASN A 37 -1.80 -2.63 -18.50
CA ASN A 37 -1.31 -3.84 -19.16
C ASN A 37 -0.55 -3.54 -20.45
N VAL A 38 0.06 -2.36 -20.56
CA VAL A 38 0.95 -2.03 -21.67
C VAL A 38 2.03 -3.09 -21.80
N SER A 39 2.34 -3.51 -23.02
CA SER A 39 3.43 -4.46 -23.23
C SER A 39 4.78 -3.84 -22.90
N GLU A 40 5.71 -4.68 -22.44
CA GLU A 40 7.09 -4.28 -22.10
C GLU A 40 7.75 -3.50 -23.23
N LYS A 41 7.60 -4.01 -24.46
CA LYS A 41 8.13 -3.37 -25.67
C LYS A 41 7.52 -1.99 -25.92
N GLU A 42 6.20 -1.87 -25.84
CA GLU A 42 5.51 -0.59 -26.06
C GLU A 42 5.87 0.43 -24.97
N LEU A 43 5.99 0.00 -23.71
CA LEU A 43 6.46 0.84 -22.63
C LEU A 43 7.90 1.32 -22.88
N ALA A 44 8.77 0.41 -23.29
CA ALA A 44 10.16 0.74 -23.61
C ALA A 44 10.24 1.75 -24.74
N GLU A 45 9.50 1.55 -25.84
CA GLU A 45 9.46 2.48 -26.98
C GLU A 45 8.97 3.89 -26.59
N LYS A 46 7.94 3.98 -25.71
CA LYS A 46 7.42 5.27 -25.23
C LYS A 46 8.38 6.03 -24.34
N LEU A 47 9.28 5.34 -23.65
CA LEU A 47 10.18 5.94 -22.68
C LEU A 47 11.64 6.07 -23.18
N VAL A 48 11.87 5.92 -24.49
CA VAL A 48 13.18 6.17 -25.10
C VAL A 48 13.61 7.62 -24.89
N GLY A 49 14.88 7.82 -24.49
CA GLY A 49 15.49 9.13 -24.28
C GLY A 49 15.06 9.83 -22.96
N TYR A 50 14.36 9.14 -22.07
CA TYR A 50 14.14 9.61 -20.70
C TYR A 50 15.25 9.09 -19.78
N HIS A 51 15.68 9.95 -18.86
CA HIS A 51 16.78 9.66 -17.93
C HIS A 51 16.26 9.31 -16.52
N PHE A 52 15.17 9.95 -16.13
CA PHE A 52 14.49 9.72 -14.85
C PHE A 52 13.04 9.31 -15.09
N ILE A 53 12.59 8.31 -14.35
CA ILE A 53 11.20 7.86 -14.37
C ILE A 53 10.59 8.09 -12.99
N VAL A 54 9.51 8.86 -12.92
CA VAL A 54 8.63 8.93 -11.75
C VAL A 54 7.54 7.88 -11.93
N ALA A 55 7.65 6.77 -11.22
CA ALA A 55 6.79 5.61 -11.42
C ALA A 55 5.61 5.59 -10.43
N SER A 56 4.40 5.37 -10.92
CA SER A 56 3.21 5.05 -10.11
C SER A 56 3.14 3.54 -9.82
N VAL A 57 1.99 3.03 -9.36
CA VAL A 57 1.74 1.58 -9.13
C VAL A 57 1.70 0.77 -10.42
N THR A 58 1.54 1.41 -11.56
CA THR A 58 1.56 0.84 -12.91
C THR A 58 2.27 1.79 -13.86
N PRO A 59 2.84 1.30 -14.95
CA PRO A 59 2.97 -0.08 -15.41
C PRO A 59 4.04 -0.88 -14.67
N ARG A 60 4.30 -2.12 -15.11
CA ARG A 60 5.43 -2.93 -14.65
C ARG A 60 6.70 -2.54 -15.40
N TYR A 61 7.82 -2.50 -14.66
CA TYR A 61 9.17 -2.26 -15.19
C TYR A 61 10.00 -3.53 -14.93
N ASP A 62 10.33 -4.25 -15.98
CA ASP A 62 11.01 -5.55 -15.94
C ASP A 62 12.34 -5.56 -16.69
N GLU A 63 12.91 -6.74 -16.88
CA GLU A 63 14.20 -6.94 -17.54
C GLU A 63 14.24 -6.34 -18.97
N GLU A 64 13.15 -6.52 -19.75
CA GLU A 64 13.14 -6.03 -21.15
C GLU A 64 13.07 -4.50 -21.18
N PHE A 65 12.31 -3.88 -20.25
CA PHE A 65 12.31 -2.42 -20.11
C PHE A 65 13.70 -1.88 -19.85
N PHE A 66 14.41 -2.42 -18.84
CA PHE A 66 15.76 -1.94 -18.48
C PHE A 66 16.79 -2.18 -19.56
N LYS A 67 16.68 -3.28 -20.29
CA LYS A 67 17.54 -3.60 -21.43
C LYS A 67 17.37 -2.63 -22.59
N SER A 68 16.13 -2.27 -22.89
CA SER A 68 15.77 -1.44 -24.04
C SER A 68 15.93 0.06 -23.81
N ASN A 69 15.92 0.52 -22.54
CA ASN A 69 16.05 1.93 -22.17
C ASN A 69 17.41 2.22 -21.51
N ALA A 70 18.47 2.26 -22.33
CA ALA A 70 19.84 2.48 -21.85
C ALA A 70 20.07 3.86 -21.20
N ASP A 71 19.25 4.87 -21.55
CA ASP A 71 19.35 6.24 -21.06
C ASP A 71 18.79 6.39 -19.62
N VAL A 72 17.92 5.47 -19.18
CA VAL A 72 17.32 5.53 -17.83
C VAL A 72 18.41 5.25 -16.78
N VAL A 73 18.64 6.22 -15.92
CA VAL A 73 19.64 6.14 -14.82
C VAL A 73 19.00 5.92 -13.46
N MET A 74 17.73 6.36 -13.29
CA MET A 74 17.03 6.22 -12.02
C MET A 74 15.52 6.14 -12.20
N ILE A 75 14.87 5.24 -11.46
CA ILE A 75 13.43 5.22 -11.22
C ILE A 75 13.17 5.70 -9.81
N VAL A 76 12.28 6.69 -9.66
CA VAL A 76 11.79 7.16 -8.35
C VAL A 76 10.32 6.79 -8.23
N ARG A 77 9.99 5.93 -7.28
CA ARG A 77 8.63 5.48 -7.04
C ARG A 77 7.84 6.54 -6.27
N HIS A 78 6.75 7.03 -6.84
CA HIS A 78 5.78 7.89 -6.16
C HIS A 78 4.92 7.06 -5.20
N GLY A 79 5.49 6.71 -4.04
CA GLY A 79 4.96 5.83 -3.02
C GLY A 79 5.99 4.82 -2.48
N ILE A 80 5.58 3.96 -1.54
CA ILE A 80 6.46 3.00 -0.84
C ILE A 80 6.64 1.68 -1.60
N GLY A 81 5.55 1.15 -2.18
CA GLY A 81 5.56 -0.19 -2.78
C GLY A 81 6.32 -0.26 -4.10
N LEU A 82 7.08 -1.32 -4.29
CA LEU A 82 7.95 -1.54 -5.46
C LEU A 82 7.59 -2.79 -6.26
N ASP A 83 6.41 -3.33 -6.04
CA ASP A 83 5.97 -4.63 -6.59
C ASP A 83 5.94 -4.65 -8.13
N ASN A 84 5.81 -3.47 -8.75
CA ASN A 84 5.81 -3.31 -10.20
C ASN A 84 7.20 -3.01 -10.80
N ILE A 85 8.27 -3.06 -10.01
CA ILE A 85 9.65 -2.80 -10.47
C ILE A 85 10.50 -4.04 -10.18
N ASP A 86 11.09 -4.63 -11.21
CA ASP A 86 12.07 -5.71 -11.04
C ASP A 86 13.39 -5.14 -10.54
N LEU A 87 13.58 -5.20 -9.21
CA LEU A 87 14.75 -4.64 -8.54
C LEU A 87 16.06 -5.35 -8.96
N LYS A 88 16.00 -6.66 -9.25
CA LYS A 88 17.17 -7.41 -9.71
C LYS A 88 17.57 -7.01 -11.12
N ALA A 89 16.59 -6.81 -11.99
CA ALA A 89 16.84 -6.29 -13.33
C ALA A 89 17.40 -4.86 -13.28
N ALA A 90 16.82 -3.98 -12.44
CA ALA A 90 17.32 -2.62 -12.26
C ALA A 90 18.80 -2.63 -11.82
N GLU A 91 19.15 -3.45 -10.82
CA GLU A 91 20.53 -3.60 -10.35
C GLU A 91 21.46 -4.11 -11.46
N LYS A 92 21.07 -5.17 -12.15
CA LYS A 92 21.82 -5.76 -13.27
C LYS A 92 22.11 -4.76 -14.38
N HIS A 93 21.15 -3.88 -14.67
CA HIS A 93 21.28 -2.88 -15.72
C HIS A 93 21.79 -1.51 -15.22
N GLY A 94 22.26 -1.40 -13.98
CA GLY A 94 22.89 -0.21 -13.46
C GLY A 94 21.93 0.95 -13.18
N VAL A 95 20.62 0.68 -13.02
CA VAL A 95 19.58 1.69 -12.76
C VAL A 95 19.30 1.80 -11.27
N LYS A 96 19.40 3.01 -10.72
CA LYS A 96 19.04 3.26 -9.33
C LYS A 96 17.52 3.20 -9.14
N VAL A 97 17.08 2.63 -8.01
CA VAL A 97 15.67 2.65 -7.63
C VAL A 97 15.51 3.32 -6.27
N VAL A 98 14.65 4.32 -6.22
CA VAL A 98 14.33 5.09 -5.01
C VAL A 98 12.85 4.93 -4.70
N ALA A 99 12.51 4.70 -3.45
CA ALA A 99 11.14 4.69 -2.94
C ALA A 99 10.96 5.80 -1.90
N VAL A 100 9.72 6.23 -1.70
CA VAL A 100 9.38 7.12 -0.58
C VAL A 100 9.68 6.40 0.73
N PRO A 101 10.45 7.00 1.66
CA PRO A 101 10.68 6.40 2.96
C PRO A 101 9.37 6.14 3.70
N GLY A 102 9.19 4.91 4.20
CA GLY A 102 7.91 4.46 4.76
C GLY A 102 7.36 5.29 5.92
N TYR A 103 8.20 6.08 6.62
CA TYR A 103 7.76 6.98 7.67
C TYR A 103 7.01 8.22 7.13
N ARG A 104 7.22 8.61 5.85
CA ARG A 104 6.60 9.78 5.22
C ARG A 104 5.10 9.58 4.92
N GLU A 105 4.67 8.33 4.71
CA GLU A 105 3.27 7.97 4.45
C GLU A 105 2.58 7.31 5.66
N ARG A 106 3.36 7.03 6.72
CA ARG A 106 2.94 6.21 7.87
C ARG A 106 1.64 6.69 8.51
N GLU A 107 1.52 7.98 8.76
CA GLU A 107 0.33 8.54 9.43
C GLU A 107 -0.91 8.38 8.56
N ALA A 108 -0.84 8.76 7.28
CA ALA A 108 -1.96 8.67 6.35
C ALA A 108 -2.52 7.24 6.25
N VAL A 109 -1.63 6.26 6.01
CA VAL A 109 -2.05 4.87 5.88
C VAL A 109 -2.57 4.29 7.20
N ALA A 110 -1.96 4.65 8.34
CA ALA A 110 -2.41 4.20 9.64
C ALA A 110 -3.79 4.77 9.99
N GLU A 111 -4.03 6.04 9.73
CA GLU A 111 -5.33 6.68 9.95
C GLU A 111 -6.41 6.06 9.05
N HIS A 112 -6.11 5.81 7.78
CA HIS A 112 -7.03 5.17 6.86
C HIS A 112 -7.38 3.74 7.28
N ALA A 113 -6.40 2.96 7.74
CA ALA A 113 -6.63 1.61 8.26
C ALA A 113 -7.58 1.64 9.49
N VAL A 114 -7.39 2.59 10.40
CA VAL A 114 -8.27 2.77 11.57
C VAL A 114 -9.66 3.25 11.13
N ALA A 115 -9.76 4.16 10.16
CA ALA A 115 -11.04 4.63 9.62
C ALA A 115 -11.82 3.48 8.98
N LEU A 116 -11.17 2.64 8.17
CA LEU A 116 -11.77 1.44 7.57
C LEU A 116 -12.19 0.42 8.64
N MET A 117 -11.34 0.20 9.66
CA MET A 117 -11.64 -0.68 10.79
C MET A 117 -12.92 -0.23 11.52
N LEU A 118 -13.02 1.05 11.86
CA LEU A 118 -14.20 1.63 12.51
C LEU A 118 -15.41 1.59 11.60
N SER A 119 -15.23 1.84 10.31
CA SER A 119 -16.31 1.79 9.32
C SER A 119 -16.92 0.39 9.22
N ALA A 120 -16.10 -0.64 9.16
CA ALA A 120 -16.54 -2.04 9.16
C ALA A 120 -17.17 -2.44 10.50
N LEU A 121 -16.47 -2.19 11.62
CA LEU A 121 -16.95 -2.53 12.98
C LEU A 121 -18.31 -1.89 13.28
N ARG A 122 -18.48 -0.60 12.95
CA ARG A 122 -19.69 0.17 13.25
C ARG A 122 -20.69 0.16 12.11
N ARG A 123 -20.42 -0.54 11.01
CA ARG A 123 -21.27 -0.67 9.81
C ARG A 123 -21.72 0.69 9.26
N VAL A 124 -20.78 1.67 9.25
CA VAL A 124 -21.11 3.08 8.95
C VAL A 124 -21.66 3.25 7.54
N VAL A 125 -21.04 2.61 6.54
CA VAL A 125 -21.48 2.68 5.14
C VAL A 125 -22.88 2.08 4.99
N GLU A 126 -23.08 0.88 5.52
CA GLU A 126 -24.38 0.19 5.45
C GLU A 126 -25.50 0.97 6.17
N ALA A 127 -25.20 1.54 7.35
CA ALA A 127 -26.15 2.36 8.10
C ALA A 127 -26.51 3.64 7.32
N ASN A 128 -25.53 4.31 6.71
CA ASN A 128 -25.77 5.47 5.85
C ASN A 128 -26.66 5.10 4.64
N ASP A 129 -26.39 3.96 4.01
CA ASP A 129 -27.18 3.49 2.87
C ASP A 129 -28.62 3.13 3.28
N SER A 130 -28.82 2.54 4.47
CA SER A 130 -30.15 2.29 5.02
C SER A 130 -30.91 3.59 5.22
N VAL A 131 -30.30 4.61 5.82
CA VAL A 131 -30.95 5.92 6.01
C VAL A 131 -31.33 6.56 4.69
N ARG A 132 -30.45 6.52 3.67
CA ARG A 132 -30.75 7.04 2.31
C ARG A 132 -31.92 6.35 1.63
N LYS A 133 -32.23 5.11 2.03
CA LYS A 133 -33.34 4.29 1.55
C LYS A 133 -34.60 4.40 2.47
N GLY A 134 -34.61 5.32 3.43
CA GLY A 134 -35.74 5.52 4.36
C GLY A 134 -35.72 4.61 5.60
N GLY A 135 -34.66 3.87 5.83
CA GLY A 135 -34.51 2.89 6.91
C GLY A 135 -34.12 3.47 8.29
N TRP A 136 -34.45 4.73 8.59
CA TRP A 136 -34.12 5.36 9.88
C TRP A 136 -34.63 4.55 11.10
N HIS A 137 -35.74 3.90 10.99
CA HIS A 137 -36.34 3.08 12.05
C HIS A 137 -35.60 1.76 12.31
N GLU A 138 -34.71 1.35 11.40
CA GLU A 138 -33.96 0.06 11.47
C GLU A 138 -32.70 0.11 12.35
N ARG A 139 -32.48 1.19 13.10
CA ARG A 139 -31.27 1.44 13.90
C ARG A 139 -30.84 0.25 14.78
N ALA A 140 -31.77 -0.58 15.24
CA ALA A 140 -31.44 -1.77 16.04
C ALA A 140 -30.61 -2.84 15.28
N LYS A 141 -30.64 -2.83 13.94
CA LYS A 141 -29.81 -3.72 13.11
C LYS A 141 -28.33 -3.40 13.19
N PHE A 142 -27.97 -2.19 13.64
CA PHE A 142 -26.58 -1.68 13.65
C PHE A 142 -25.94 -1.72 15.03
N VAL A 143 -26.43 -2.57 15.92
CA VAL A 143 -25.77 -2.81 17.23
C VAL A 143 -24.39 -3.43 16.99
N SER A 144 -23.38 -2.85 17.61
CA SER A 144 -21.99 -3.25 17.46
C SER A 144 -21.27 -3.23 18.82
N ARG A 145 -19.96 -3.46 18.81
CA ARG A 145 -19.09 -3.50 19.99
C ARG A 145 -18.18 -2.26 20.05
N ASN A 146 -17.68 -1.94 21.23
CA ASN A 146 -16.64 -0.93 21.41
C ASN A 146 -15.28 -1.51 21.04
N LEU A 147 -14.47 -0.76 20.31
CA LEU A 147 -13.12 -1.18 19.91
C LEU A 147 -12.23 -1.51 21.11
N SER A 148 -12.40 -0.78 22.23
CA SER A 148 -11.69 -1.03 23.49
C SER A 148 -11.93 -2.42 24.11
N SER A 149 -13.05 -3.07 23.77
CA SER A 149 -13.39 -4.41 24.27
C SER A 149 -12.90 -5.54 23.36
N LEU A 150 -12.19 -5.20 22.27
CA LEU A 150 -11.77 -6.12 21.23
C LEU A 150 -10.27 -6.35 21.25
N THR A 151 -9.85 -7.55 20.82
CA THR A 151 -8.47 -7.86 20.50
C THR A 151 -8.24 -7.58 19.02
N VAL A 152 -7.24 -6.73 18.70
CA VAL A 152 -6.85 -6.43 17.32
C VAL A 152 -5.51 -7.09 17.02
N GLY A 153 -5.50 -7.96 16.00
CA GLY A 153 -4.31 -8.59 15.44
C GLY A 153 -3.70 -7.73 14.34
N VAL A 154 -2.40 -7.49 14.42
CA VAL A 154 -1.63 -6.72 13.44
C VAL A 154 -0.66 -7.66 12.73
N VAL A 155 -0.84 -7.83 11.42
CA VAL A 155 0.06 -8.63 10.57
C VAL A 155 1.05 -7.70 9.88
N GLY A 156 2.35 -7.84 10.23
CA GLY A 156 3.40 -6.89 9.85
C GLY A 156 3.53 -5.72 10.84
N PHE A 157 4.67 -5.62 11.51
CA PHE A 157 4.93 -4.61 12.56
C PHE A 157 6.03 -3.61 12.17
N GLY A 158 6.02 -3.23 10.86
CA GLY A 158 6.85 -2.19 10.30
C GLY A 158 6.40 -0.76 10.69
N ASN A 159 6.71 0.22 9.84
CA ASN A 159 6.35 1.62 10.08
C ASN A 159 4.84 1.83 10.28
N ILE A 160 4.02 1.25 9.40
CA ILE A 160 2.55 1.42 9.41
C ILE A 160 1.93 0.57 10.53
N GLY A 161 2.21 -0.72 10.59
CA GLY A 161 1.59 -1.62 11.57
C GLY A 161 1.90 -1.24 13.02
N SER A 162 3.13 -0.79 13.33
CA SER A 162 3.47 -0.29 14.66
C SER A 162 2.71 1.00 15.00
N ARG A 163 2.46 1.88 14.02
CA ARG A 163 1.69 3.10 14.23
C ARG A 163 0.20 2.82 14.44
N VAL A 164 -0.39 1.91 13.65
CA VAL A 164 -1.77 1.43 13.87
C VAL A 164 -1.91 0.85 15.28
N ALA A 165 -0.99 -0.01 15.70
CA ALA A 165 -0.99 -0.58 17.04
C ALA A 165 -0.91 0.50 18.13
N GLU A 166 -0.08 1.53 17.94
CA GLU A 166 0.02 2.66 18.86
C GLU A 166 -1.29 3.45 18.96
N ILE A 167 -1.93 3.77 17.83
CA ILE A 167 -3.23 4.48 17.78
C ILE A 167 -4.30 3.65 18.51
N LEU A 168 -4.38 2.36 18.24
CA LEU A 168 -5.37 1.46 18.84
C LEU A 168 -5.19 1.35 20.37
N ARG A 169 -3.95 1.25 20.81
CA ARG A 169 -3.65 1.17 22.25
C ARG A 169 -3.87 2.48 22.98
N LYS A 170 -3.28 3.58 22.47
CA LYS A 170 -3.31 4.88 23.18
C LYS A 170 -4.64 5.61 22.97
N GLY A 171 -5.25 5.52 21.78
CA GLY A 171 -6.49 6.22 21.48
C GLY A 171 -7.76 5.46 21.91
N PHE A 172 -7.75 4.14 21.78
CA PHE A 172 -8.95 3.31 22.04
C PHE A 172 -8.81 2.37 23.25
N GLY A 173 -7.60 2.17 23.78
CA GLY A 173 -7.37 1.23 24.87
C GLY A 173 -7.55 -0.24 24.49
N SER A 174 -7.47 -0.58 23.19
CA SER A 174 -7.63 -1.94 22.70
C SER A 174 -6.48 -2.85 23.13
N ARG A 175 -6.76 -4.14 23.33
CA ARG A 175 -5.72 -5.17 23.36
C ARG A 175 -5.20 -5.37 21.95
N VAL A 176 -3.89 -5.25 21.73
CA VAL A 176 -3.26 -5.46 20.43
C VAL A 176 -2.26 -6.61 20.53
N ILE A 177 -2.37 -7.56 19.61
CA ILE A 177 -1.41 -8.63 19.37
C ILE A 177 -0.79 -8.44 17.97
N ALA A 178 0.43 -8.92 17.75
CA ALA A 178 1.07 -8.74 16.44
C ALA A 178 1.92 -9.94 16.03
N TYR A 179 1.96 -10.18 14.73
CA TYR A 179 2.84 -11.14 14.09
C TYR A 179 3.74 -10.44 13.07
N ASP A 180 5.04 -10.55 13.28
CA ASP A 180 6.08 -10.14 12.32
C ASP A 180 7.36 -10.94 12.63
N PRO A 181 7.82 -11.83 11.73
CA PRO A 181 8.97 -12.69 12.00
C PRO A 181 10.31 -11.94 11.92
N TYR A 182 10.33 -10.70 11.41
CA TYR A 182 11.55 -9.90 11.23
C TYR A 182 11.74 -8.83 12.31
N VAL A 183 10.68 -8.55 13.09
CA VAL A 183 10.72 -7.53 14.15
C VAL A 183 10.91 -8.21 15.50
N ARG A 184 11.93 -7.76 16.26
CA ARG A 184 12.19 -8.28 17.61
C ARG A 184 10.98 -8.04 18.53
N GLU A 185 10.62 -9.03 19.31
CA GLU A 185 9.46 -8.98 20.23
C GLU A 185 9.55 -7.84 21.24
N GLU A 186 10.78 -7.47 21.68
CA GLU A 186 10.99 -6.37 22.61
C GLU A 186 10.46 -5.04 22.07
N LYS A 187 10.56 -4.83 20.74
CA LYS A 187 10.00 -3.63 20.09
C LYS A 187 8.48 -3.62 20.14
N MET A 188 7.83 -4.77 19.99
CA MET A 188 6.38 -4.89 20.12
C MET A 188 5.95 -4.66 21.58
N ARG A 189 6.63 -5.33 22.51
CA ARG A 189 6.35 -5.23 23.96
C ARG A 189 6.57 -3.80 24.50
N ALA A 190 7.57 -3.06 23.98
CA ALA A 190 7.81 -1.67 24.35
C ALA A 190 6.63 -0.75 24.00
N LEU A 191 5.84 -1.08 22.96
CA LEU A 191 4.59 -0.42 22.65
C LEU A 191 3.37 -1.05 23.37
N GLY A 192 3.60 -2.03 24.26
CA GLY A 192 2.58 -2.77 24.99
C GLY A 192 1.76 -3.71 24.09
N VAL A 193 2.31 -4.12 22.96
CA VAL A 193 1.72 -5.09 22.02
C VAL A 193 2.23 -6.48 22.40
N VAL A 194 1.35 -7.48 22.36
CA VAL A 194 1.71 -8.88 22.62
C VAL A 194 2.13 -9.55 21.33
N PRO A 195 3.38 -10.02 21.19
CA PRO A 195 3.80 -10.79 20.04
C PRO A 195 3.17 -12.19 20.06
N VAL A 196 2.84 -12.71 18.87
CA VAL A 196 2.36 -14.08 18.66
C VAL A 196 3.24 -14.82 17.66
N GLY A 197 3.30 -16.14 17.77
CA GLY A 197 4.25 -16.97 17.03
C GLY A 197 3.82 -17.33 15.60
N SER A 198 2.53 -17.16 15.27
CA SER A 198 2.01 -17.55 13.95
C SER A 198 0.77 -16.77 13.55
N ILE A 199 0.47 -16.81 12.23
CA ILE A 199 -0.78 -16.24 11.68
C ILE A 199 -2.00 -16.98 12.23
N VAL A 200 -1.94 -18.30 12.36
CA VAL A 200 -3.03 -19.11 12.89
C VAL A 200 -3.37 -18.71 14.32
N GLU A 201 -2.36 -18.52 15.17
CA GLU A 201 -2.52 -18.02 16.53
C GLU A 201 -3.12 -16.62 16.55
N LEU A 202 -2.61 -15.71 15.72
CA LEU A 202 -3.13 -14.36 15.59
C LEU A 202 -4.62 -14.36 15.19
N MET A 203 -5.00 -15.14 14.19
CA MET A 203 -6.38 -15.27 13.72
C MET A 203 -7.29 -15.83 14.81
N ALA A 204 -6.84 -16.85 15.54
CA ALA A 204 -7.61 -17.51 16.61
C ALA A 204 -7.84 -16.59 17.82
N GLU A 205 -6.94 -15.64 18.10
CA GLU A 205 -7.05 -14.73 19.23
C GLU A 205 -7.68 -13.37 18.93
N SER A 206 -7.83 -13.01 17.64
CA SER A 206 -8.29 -11.69 17.24
C SER A 206 -9.80 -11.62 17.03
N ASP A 207 -10.40 -10.47 17.37
CA ASP A 207 -11.74 -10.05 16.93
C ASP A 207 -11.63 -9.26 15.61
N ILE A 208 -10.53 -8.55 15.39
CA ILE A 208 -10.24 -7.79 14.16
C ILE A 208 -8.80 -8.08 13.76
N VAL A 209 -8.54 -8.27 12.46
CA VAL A 209 -7.17 -8.38 11.92
C VAL A 209 -6.93 -7.32 10.87
N THR A 210 -5.79 -6.65 10.95
CA THR A 210 -5.35 -5.62 10.00
C THR A 210 -3.99 -5.96 9.41
N LEU A 211 -3.87 -5.82 8.07
CA LEU A 211 -2.71 -6.25 7.31
C LEU A 211 -1.81 -5.07 6.95
N HIS A 212 -0.54 -5.15 7.30
CA HIS A 212 0.50 -4.14 7.06
C HIS A 212 1.85 -4.75 6.65
N ALA A 213 1.86 -6.03 6.27
CA ALA A 213 3.04 -6.70 5.73
C ALA A 213 3.30 -6.27 4.30
N SER A 214 4.58 -6.25 3.89
CA SER A 214 4.96 -6.10 2.48
C SER A 214 4.65 -7.37 1.71
N LEU A 215 4.35 -7.26 0.41
CA LEU A 215 4.17 -8.40 -0.46
C LEU A 215 5.54 -9.03 -0.79
N SER A 216 5.65 -10.32 -0.57
CA SER A 216 6.79 -11.16 -0.93
C SER A 216 6.30 -12.58 -1.22
N PRO A 217 7.15 -13.49 -1.73
CA PRO A 217 6.75 -14.89 -1.89
C PRO A 217 6.26 -15.54 -0.59
N GLU A 218 6.83 -15.16 0.57
CA GLU A 218 6.47 -15.69 1.88
C GLU A 218 5.14 -15.11 2.42
N THR A 219 4.79 -13.90 1.99
CA THR A 219 3.56 -13.22 2.44
C THR A 219 2.42 -13.32 1.43
N TYR A 220 2.68 -13.82 0.21
CA TYR A 220 1.62 -14.09 -0.77
C TYR A 220 0.58 -15.03 -0.19
N ARG A 221 -0.68 -14.58 -0.13
CA ARG A 221 -1.79 -15.27 0.50
C ARG A 221 -1.50 -15.74 1.94
N ILE A 222 -0.79 -14.91 2.70
CA ILE A 222 -0.51 -15.20 4.11
C ILE A 222 -1.79 -15.40 4.93
N ILE A 223 -2.87 -14.70 4.56
CA ILE A 223 -4.22 -14.95 5.05
C ILE A 223 -4.93 -15.91 4.06
N ASN A 224 -4.54 -17.16 4.14
CA ASN A 224 -5.05 -18.25 3.33
C ASN A 224 -6.31 -18.90 3.97
N ARG A 225 -6.80 -19.94 3.34
CA ARG A 225 -7.96 -20.68 3.83
C ARG A 225 -7.77 -21.24 5.25
N GLU A 226 -6.59 -21.79 5.57
CA GLU A 226 -6.30 -22.34 6.90
C GLU A 226 -6.36 -21.23 7.96
N ALA A 227 -5.70 -20.11 7.72
CA ALA A 227 -5.73 -18.95 8.58
C ALA A 227 -7.17 -18.44 8.81
N LEU A 228 -7.96 -18.31 7.73
CA LEU A 228 -9.36 -17.88 7.82
C LEU A 228 -10.22 -18.85 8.62
N MET A 229 -10.06 -20.17 8.42
CA MET A 229 -10.86 -21.17 9.12
C MET A 229 -10.43 -21.36 10.59
N SER A 230 -9.22 -20.94 10.97
CA SER A 230 -8.77 -20.91 12.38
C SER A 230 -9.28 -19.69 13.15
N ALA A 231 -9.82 -18.71 12.46
CA ALA A 231 -10.28 -17.46 13.06
C ALA A 231 -11.48 -17.67 14.01
N ARG A 232 -11.59 -16.78 14.98
CA ARG A 232 -12.83 -16.65 15.75
C ARG A 232 -13.99 -16.32 14.83
N ARG A 233 -15.13 -16.99 15.03
CA ARG A 233 -16.32 -16.69 14.24
C ARG A 233 -16.75 -15.23 14.44
N GLY A 234 -17.00 -14.54 13.33
CA GLY A 234 -17.37 -13.13 13.32
C GLY A 234 -16.19 -12.16 13.27
N ILE A 235 -14.99 -12.64 12.92
CA ILE A 235 -13.82 -11.77 12.76
C ILE A 235 -14.05 -10.68 11.70
N ILE A 236 -13.40 -9.54 11.88
CA ILE A 236 -13.35 -8.45 10.89
C ILE A 236 -11.94 -8.39 10.29
N LEU A 237 -11.86 -8.24 8.96
CA LEU A 237 -10.58 -8.11 8.26
C LEU A 237 -10.41 -6.70 7.66
N VAL A 238 -9.21 -6.14 7.80
CA VAL A 238 -8.85 -4.84 7.22
C VAL A 238 -7.56 -4.99 6.44
N ASN A 239 -7.53 -4.53 5.19
CA ASN A 239 -6.33 -4.58 4.37
C ASN A 239 -6.08 -3.24 3.66
N THR A 240 -4.99 -2.58 4.04
CA THR A 240 -4.46 -1.35 3.43
C THR A 240 -3.03 -1.55 2.92
N ALA A 241 -2.58 -2.81 2.80
CA ALA A 241 -1.23 -3.16 2.38
C ALA A 241 -1.19 -3.59 0.91
N ARG A 242 -1.51 -4.87 0.63
CA ARG A 242 -1.61 -5.43 -0.73
C ARG A 242 -2.72 -6.46 -0.81
N GLY A 243 -3.47 -6.45 -1.91
CA GLY A 243 -4.58 -7.38 -2.13
C GLY A 243 -4.16 -8.84 -2.10
N GLU A 244 -2.97 -9.13 -2.64
CA GLU A 244 -2.39 -10.46 -2.75
C GLU A 244 -1.99 -11.12 -1.41
N LEU A 245 -2.00 -10.36 -0.32
CA LEU A 245 -1.80 -10.94 1.03
C LEU A 245 -2.99 -11.80 1.47
N LEU A 246 -4.14 -11.65 0.82
CA LEU A 246 -5.39 -12.27 1.16
C LEU A 246 -5.86 -13.21 0.06
N ASP A 247 -6.15 -14.46 0.38
CA ASP A 247 -6.80 -15.39 -0.54
C ASP A 247 -8.26 -14.99 -0.70
N GLN A 248 -8.61 -14.37 -1.85
CA GLN A 248 -9.94 -13.82 -2.08
C GLN A 248 -11.03 -14.89 -2.23
N ASP A 249 -10.70 -16.06 -2.77
CA ASP A 249 -11.65 -17.16 -2.90
C ASP A 249 -11.98 -17.75 -1.52
N ALA A 250 -10.95 -17.93 -0.69
CA ALA A 250 -11.11 -18.38 0.68
C ALA A 250 -11.85 -17.33 1.54
N LEU A 251 -11.63 -16.04 1.28
CA LEU A 251 -12.36 -14.94 1.93
C LEU A 251 -13.86 -14.99 1.60
N ALA A 252 -14.22 -15.17 0.33
CA ALA A 252 -15.62 -15.29 -0.09
C ALA A 252 -16.30 -16.45 0.63
N GLU A 253 -15.65 -17.61 0.71
CA GLU A 253 -16.13 -18.77 1.46
C GLU A 253 -16.29 -18.47 2.97
N ALA A 254 -15.33 -17.76 3.56
CA ALA A 254 -15.39 -17.39 4.98
C ALA A 254 -16.51 -16.38 5.30
N LEU A 255 -16.82 -15.47 4.36
CA LEU A 255 -17.99 -14.58 4.44
C LEU A 255 -19.29 -15.36 4.35
N ASP A 256 -19.43 -16.28 3.38
CA ASP A 256 -20.61 -17.12 3.20
C ASP A 256 -20.90 -18.01 4.43
N LYS A 257 -19.85 -18.48 5.10
CA LYS A 257 -19.94 -19.29 6.34
C LYS A 257 -20.12 -18.44 7.61
N GLY A 258 -20.04 -17.12 7.53
CA GLY A 258 -20.10 -16.22 8.67
C GLY A 258 -18.91 -16.37 9.64
N VAL A 259 -17.78 -16.91 9.18
CA VAL A 259 -16.50 -16.87 9.89
C VAL A 259 -15.98 -15.43 9.88
N VAL A 260 -16.03 -14.80 8.73
CA VAL A 260 -15.76 -13.36 8.58
C VAL A 260 -17.08 -12.60 8.59
N SER A 261 -17.23 -11.63 9.48
CA SER A 261 -18.45 -10.84 9.65
C SER A 261 -18.44 -9.54 8.86
N ALA A 262 -17.26 -8.99 8.58
CA ALA A 262 -17.09 -7.79 7.76
C ALA A 262 -15.66 -7.70 7.22
N VAL A 263 -15.51 -7.00 6.09
CA VAL A 263 -14.22 -6.77 5.45
C VAL A 263 -14.12 -5.31 5.04
N ALA A 264 -12.93 -4.71 5.22
CA ALA A 264 -12.62 -3.39 4.71
C ALA A 264 -11.29 -3.41 3.97
N LEU A 265 -11.34 -3.10 2.67
CA LEU A 265 -10.21 -3.19 1.75
C LEU A 265 -9.93 -1.82 1.13
N ASP A 266 -8.69 -1.37 1.19
CA ASP A 266 -8.22 -0.28 0.32
C ASP A 266 -7.54 -0.82 -0.93
N VAL A 267 -7.16 -2.09 -0.89
CA VAL A 267 -6.42 -2.80 -1.95
C VAL A 267 -7.05 -4.16 -2.25
N VAL A 268 -6.98 -4.57 -3.52
CA VAL A 268 -7.46 -5.86 -4.00
C VAL A 268 -6.44 -6.49 -4.97
N GLU A 269 -6.50 -7.81 -5.18
CA GLU A 269 -5.50 -8.53 -6.00
C GLU A 269 -5.41 -7.99 -7.44
N LYS A 270 -6.55 -7.57 -8.01
CA LYS A 270 -6.59 -6.98 -9.37
C LYS A 270 -7.24 -5.61 -9.35
N GLU A 271 -6.46 -4.58 -9.50
CA GLU A 271 -6.90 -3.19 -9.57
C GLU A 271 -6.75 -2.63 -11.01
N PRO A 272 -7.72 -1.80 -11.48
CA PRO A 272 -9.01 -1.48 -10.85
C PRO A 272 -10.02 -2.63 -10.94
N ILE A 273 -11.00 -2.65 -10.02
CA ILE A 273 -12.11 -3.59 -10.06
C ILE A 273 -13.21 -3.11 -10.99
N GLY A 274 -13.94 -4.06 -11.61
CA GLY A 274 -15.20 -3.80 -12.31
C GLY A 274 -16.42 -3.95 -11.39
N LEU A 275 -17.61 -3.65 -11.91
CA LEU A 275 -18.87 -3.83 -11.19
C LEU A 275 -19.21 -5.31 -10.93
N ASP A 276 -18.56 -6.22 -11.62
CA ASP A 276 -18.66 -7.67 -11.49
C ASP A 276 -17.73 -8.27 -10.44
N TYR A 277 -16.98 -7.42 -9.70
CA TYR A 277 -16.06 -7.89 -8.68
C TYR A 277 -16.81 -8.69 -7.59
N PRO A 278 -16.42 -9.96 -7.30
CA PRO A 278 -17.22 -10.87 -6.51
C PRO A 278 -17.56 -10.41 -5.09
N LEU A 279 -16.69 -9.60 -4.46
CA LEU A 279 -16.92 -9.14 -3.11
C LEU A 279 -17.93 -7.98 -3.02
N LEU A 280 -18.28 -7.32 -4.13
CA LEU A 280 -19.28 -6.24 -4.14
C LEU A 280 -20.72 -6.73 -3.84
N LYS A 281 -20.98 -8.03 -3.95
CA LYS A 281 -22.29 -8.61 -3.58
C LYS A 281 -22.57 -8.58 -2.08
N TYR A 282 -21.53 -8.45 -1.25
CA TYR A 282 -21.65 -8.48 0.21
C TYR A 282 -21.83 -7.07 0.77
N GLY A 283 -22.96 -6.81 1.44
CA GLY A 283 -23.24 -5.50 2.04
C GLY A 283 -22.33 -5.12 3.23
N ASN A 284 -21.64 -6.11 3.81
CA ASN A 284 -20.68 -5.96 4.90
C ASN A 284 -19.21 -5.87 4.43
N VAL A 285 -19.01 -5.63 3.13
CA VAL A 285 -17.69 -5.37 2.54
C VAL A 285 -17.59 -3.90 2.15
N VAL A 286 -16.59 -3.20 2.66
CA VAL A 286 -16.24 -1.82 2.34
C VAL A 286 -14.97 -1.82 1.50
N ILE A 287 -14.99 -1.13 0.35
CA ILE A 287 -13.81 -1.04 -0.53
C ILE A 287 -13.56 0.44 -0.83
N THR A 288 -12.30 0.86 -0.72
CA THR A 288 -11.80 2.15 -1.16
C THR A 288 -10.77 1.97 -2.28
N PRO A 289 -10.62 2.93 -3.22
CA PRO A 289 -9.87 2.72 -4.45
C PRO A 289 -8.37 3.02 -4.31
N HIS A 290 -7.67 2.33 -3.39
CA HIS A 290 -6.24 2.44 -3.12
C HIS A 290 -5.81 3.88 -2.78
N ILE A 291 -6.46 4.45 -1.75
CA ILE A 291 -6.30 5.85 -1.34
C ILE A 291 -5.74 6.02 0.08
N ALA A 292 -5.27 4.95 0.71
CA ALA A 292 -4.78 5.03 2.09
C ALA A 292 -3.69 6.10 2.30
N ALA A 293 -2.86 6.35 1.28
CA ALA A 293 -1.82 7.38 1.32
C ALA A 293 -2.28 8.75 0.73
N TYR A 294 -3.57 8.93 0.39
CA TYR A 294 -4.06 10.13 -0.29
C TYR A 294 -4.45 11.23 0.70
N THR A 295 -3.49 11.70 1.50
CA THR A 295 -3.58 12.96 2.25
C THR A 295 -2.70 14.03 1.61
N ARG A 296 -2.96 15.30 1.86
CA ARG A 296 -2.11 16.38 1.35
C ARG A 296 -0.69 16.24 1.85
N GLU A 297 -0.52 15.91 3.12
CA GLU A 297 0.76 15.74 3.79
C GLU A 297 1.58 14.60 3.16
N ALA A 298 0.96 13.43 2.96
CA ALA A 298 1.64 12.29 2.35
C ALA A 298 1.98 12.55 0.88
N LEU A 299 1.06 13.11 0.08
CA LEU A 299 1.31 13.47 -1.31
C LEU A 299 2.40 14.53 -1.44
N THR A 300 2.43 15.55 -0.57
CA THR A 300 3.51 16.53 -0.51
C THR A 300 4.84 15.88 -0.19
N ALA A 301 4.89 14.98 0.79
CA ALA A 301 6.12 14.27 1.17
C ALA A 301 6.62 13.33 0.05
N MET A 302 5.71 12.69 -0.69
CA MET A 302 6.06 11.91 -1.88
C MET A 302 6.67 12.80 -2.97
N ASP A 303 6.01 13.90 -3.31
CA ASP A 303 6.48 14.85 -4.33
C ASP A 303 7.86 15.41 -3.97
N GLU A 304 8.07 15.80 -2.72
CA GLU A 304 9.36 16.27 -2.23
C GLU A 304 10.45 15.21 -2.33
N THR A 305 10.14 13.95 -1.95
CA THR A 305 11.10 12.85 -2.10
C THR A 305 11.59 12.70 -3.55
N ILE A 306 10.68 12.84 -4.51
CA ILE A 306 11.01 12.72 -5.93
C ILE A 306 11.91 13.85 -6.39
N VAL A 307 11.53 15.10 -6.06
CA VAL A 307 12.32 16.28 -6.45
C VAL A 307 13.71 16.23 -5.81
N GLU A 308 13.79 15.91 -4.52
CA GLU A 308 15.05 15.77 -3.79
C GLU A 308 15.93 14.65 -4.38
N ALA A 309 15.36 13.49 -4.68
CA ALA A 309 16.10 12.36 -5.25
C ALA A 309 16.74 12.73 -6.61
N ILE A 310 15.96 13.34 -7.51
CA ILE A 310 16.45 13.77 -8.83
C ILE A 310 17.50 14.86 -8.69
N PHE A 311 17.28 15.89 -7.85
CA PHE A 311 18.24 16.96 -7.66
C PHE A 311 19.52 16.48 -6.98
N ASN A 312 19.41 15.60 -5.99
CA ASN A 312 20.58 15.00 -5.33
C ASN A 312 21.39 14.15 -6.30
N TYR A 313 20.72 13.39 -7.20
CA TYR A 313 21.42 12.69 -8.27
C TYR A 313 22.23 13.65 -9.17
N LEU A 314 21.59 14.75 -9.62
CA LEU A 314 22.23 15.75 -10.47
C LEU A 314 23.39 16.47 -9.77
N ASP A 315 23.28 16.68 -8.46
CA ASP A 315 24.29 17.35 -7.62
C ASP A 315 25.33 16.40 -7.04
N LYS A 316 25.25 15.08 -7.36
CA LYS A 316 26.11 14.02 -6.81
C LYS A 316 26.09 13.97 -5.28
N LYS A 317 24.92 14.24 -4.67
CA LYS A 317 24.68 14.18 -3.24
C LYS A 317 24.06 12.83 -2.84
N PRO A 318 24.11 12.43 -1.56
CA PRO A 318 23.40 11.25 -1.06
C PRO A 318 21.88 11.33 -1.32
N ILE A 319 21.28 10.22 -1.72
CA ILE A 319 19.85 10.11 -2.02
C ILE A 319 19.19 9.32 -0.90
N GLU A 320 18.18 9.91 -0.25
CA GLU A 320 17.35 9.20 0.72
C GLU A 320 16.36 8.26 0.01
N GLY A 321 16.02 7.14 0.66
CA GLY A 321 15.03 6.19 0.13
C GLY A 321 15.57 5.29 -0.99
N ILE A 322 16.89 5.28 -1.23
CA ILE A 322 17.49 4.41 -2.23
C ILE A 322 17.33 2.94 -1.81
N VAL A 323 16.78 2.12 -2.70
CA VAL A 323 16.51 0.70 -2.49
C VAL A 323 17.46 -0.16 -3.34
N VAL A 324 17.75 0.33 -4.56
CA VAL A 324 18.77 -0.28 -5.43
C VAL A 324 19.82 0.79 -5.75
N ASP A 325 21.07 0.50 -5.35
CA ASP A 325 22.25 1.32 -5.66
C ASP A 325 23.31 0.44 -6.33
N PRO A 326 23.25 0.29 -7.67
CA PRO A 326 24.14 -0.61 -8.39
C PRO A 326 25.60 -0.23 -8.21
N ARG A 327 26.49 -1.22 -8.07
CA ARG A 327 27.96 -0.99 -8.01
C ARG A 327 28.47 -0.30 -9.27
N GLU A 328 27.93 -0.67 -10.43
CA GLU A 328 28.18 -0.07 -11.73
C GLU A 328 26.92 0.67 -12.19
N SER A 329 26.70 1.86 -11.63
CA SER A 329 25.55 2.69 -12.01
C SER A 329 25.74 3.30 -13.38
N ARG A 330 24.65 3.39 -14.15
CA ARG A 330 24.63 4.15 -15.40
C ARG A 330 24.96 5.62 -15.14
N ASN A 331 25.70 6.22 -16.05
CA ASN A 331 25.98 7.64 -16.01
C ASN A 331 24.98 8.40 -16.87
N LEU A 332 24.55 9.55 -16.38
CA LEU A 332 23.74 10.48 -17.15
C LEU A 332 24.56 11.01 -18.34
N VAL A 333 24.10 10.73 -19.55
CA VAL A 333 24.66 11.26 -20.79
C VAL A 333 23.66 12.25 -21.36
N LEU A 334 24.08 13.54 -21.53
CA LEU A 334 23.23 14.65 -21.97
C LEU A 334 23.57 15.11 -23.38
#